data_13d9ba4992955652aa81a93191bc54a1
#
_entry.id   13d9ba4992955652aa81a93191bc54a1
#
_cell.length_a   1.000
_cell.length_b   1.000
_cell.length_c   1.000
_cell.angle_alpha   90.00
_cell.angle_beta   90.00
_cell.angle_gamma   90.00
#
_symmetry.space_group_name_H-M   'P 1'
#
loop_
_entity.id
_entity.type
_entity.pdbx_description
1 polymer ?
#
loop_
_entity_poly.entity_id
_entity_poly.type
_entity_poly.pdbx_seq_one_letter_code
_entity_poly.pdbx_strand_id
1 'polypeptide(L)'
;MHLVIMRNMNPRLRFLRIPGAMAFGLFFMVVQGCEENSKEIRRLGGRDVQVFAESASQRGVEFVLDSGDDGGAKLFPEIMPGGIALVDVDGDDDLDIYFVQLGPVDPDRDDGDRMNRLFLNRGDGHFEDVTVDSGAGDTGNGCGVTTGDYDGDGDVDLYVTNLGRNTLLQNDGKGRFTDVTEESGVGDDGWGASAAFLDYDQDGDLDLFVVNYIDWAQETEQVCTDHRGESDYCSPKSYNARTPDILYRNQGDGTFVDVSSEAGIDVVAGNGLGLVWGDFDDDGSMDIFVANDGNPNHLFLGREDGVFEEASQSLGVSLAGDGNTRAGMGVATGDPDEDGDLDIIVVNLIHQFDTFFRNEDAISISYNTLPAETKMQ
;
A
#
# COMPACT_ATOMS: atom_id res chain seq x y z
N MET A 1 7.14 0.38 15.23
CA MET A 1 5.79 0.73 14.75
C MET A 1 4.94 1.06 15.96
N HIS A 2 4.30 2.23 16.01
CA HIS A 2 3.47 2.63 17.15
C HIS A 2 2.02 2.56 16.72
N LEU A 3 1.28 1.59 17.24
CA LEU A 3 -0.16 1.51 17.06
C LEU A 3 -0.85 2.51 18.00
N VAL A 4 -1.62 3.42 17.46
CA VAL A 4 -2.32 4.45 18.24
C VAL A 4 -3.80 4.09 18.31
N ILE A 5 -4.29 3.71 19.48
CA ILE A 5 -5.71 3.40 19.73
C ILE A 5 -6.39 4.60 20.40
N MET A 6 -7.41 5.14 19.75
CA MET A 6 -8.18 6.28 20.28
C MET A 6 -9.02 5.89 21.51
N ARG A 7 -8.85 6.60 22.61
CA ARG A 7 -9.75 6.52 23.78
C ARG A 7 -10.75 7.68 23.79
N ASN A 8 -12.03 7.33 23.87
CA ASN A 8 -13.17 8.21 24.17
C ASN A 8 -13.45 9.33 23.17
N MET A 9 -14.08 9.00 22.08
CA MET A 9 -14.78 10.00 21.27
C MET A 9 -16.14 10.36 21.87
N ASN A 10 -16.46 11.65 21.90
CA ASN A 10 -17.72 12.22 22.36
C ASN A 10 -18.88 11.67 21.50
N PRO A 11 -20.00 11.14 22.08
CA PRO A 11 -21.03 10.42 21.32
C PRO A 11 -21.91 11.30 20.42
N ARG A 12 -21.46 12.48 20.03
CA ARG A 12 -22.26 13.41 19.19
C ARG A 12 -21.77 13.55 17.75
N LEU A 13 -20.70 12.86 17.32
CA LEU A 13 -20.31 12.78 15.92
C LEU A 13 -21.02 11.58 15.26
N ARG A 14 -22.08 11.88 14.52
CA ARG A 14 -22.74 10.90 13.66
C ARG A 14 -21.80 10.61 12.48
N PHE A 15 -21.23 9.43 12.45
CA PHE A 15 -20.58 8.94 11.23
C PHE A 15 -21.65 8.75 10.15
N LEU A 16 -21.44 9.37 8.98
CA LEU A 16 -22.13 8.94 7.78
C LEU A 16 -21.66 7.51 7.49
N ARG A 17 -22.57 6.56 7.45
CA ARG A 17 -22.30 5.24 6.86
C ARG A 17 -22.11 5.46 5.37
N ILE A 18 -20.88 5.34 4.90
CA ILE A 18 -20.58 5.18 3.48
C ILE A 18 -20.63 3.67 3.23
N PRO A 19 -21.50 3.17 2.36
CA PRO A 19 -21.49 1.76 1.97
C PRO A 19 -20.32 1.57 0.99
N GLY A 20 -19.38 0.75 1.36
CA GLY A 20 -18.20 0.41 0.57
C GLY A 20 -16.94 0.59 1.40
N ALA A 21 -16.27 -0.51 1.71
CA ALA A 21 -15.01 -0.50 2.43
C ALA A 21 -13.92 0.15 1.55
N MET A 22 -13.55 1.40 1.85
CA MET A 22 -12.33 1.99 1.29
C MET A 22 -11.15 1.47 2.11
N ALA A 23 -10.39 0.56 1.54
CA ALA A 23 -9.10 0.17 2.08
C ALA A 23 -8.09 1.31 1.85
N PHE A 24 -7.74 2.04 2.91
CA PHE A 24 -6.65 3.01 2.87
C PHE A 24 -5.33 2.28 3.08
N GLY A 25 -4.54 2.13 2.02
CA GLY A 25 -3.14 1.76 2.14
C GLY A 25 -2.35 2.94 2.71
N LEU A 26 -2.03 2.91 4.01
CA LEU A 26 -1.13 3.87 4.61
C LEU A 26 0.30 3.32 4.57
N PHE A 27 1.14 3.90 3.75
CA PHE A 27 2.58 3.64 3.73
C PHE A 27 3.25 4.38 4.89
N PHE A 28 3.89 3.67 5.81
CA PHE A 28 4.71 4.29 6.86
C PHE A 28 6.18 3.86 6.70
N MET A 29 7.02 4.83 6.47
CA MET A 29 8.47 4.66 6.54
C MET A 29 8.89 4.63 8.03
N VAL A 30 9.47 3.53 8.49
CA VAL A 30 10.00 3.43 9.85
C VAL A 30 11.47 3.85 9.85
N VAL A 31 11.77 4.93 10.56
CA VAL A 31 13.13 5.30 10.90
C VAL A 31 13.53 4.55 12.16
N GLN A 32 14.54 3.70 12.06
CA GLN A 32 15.15 3.01 13.19
C GLN A 32 15.85 4.00 14.12
N GLY A 33 15.48 3.98 15.38
CA GLY A 33 16.18 4.61 16.48
C GLY A 33 15.34 5.62 17.27
N CYS A 34 14.67 5.15 18.30
CA CYS A 34 14.26 6.03 19.40
C CYS A 34 14.40 5.31 20.74
N GLU A 35 15.23 5.91 21.57
CA GLU A 35 15.28 5.65 23.00
C GLU A 35 13.94 5.95 23.68
N GLU A 36 13.72 5.26 24.79
CA GLU A 36 12.54 5.35 25.64
C GLU A 36 12.12 6.76 26.04
N ASN A 37 10.80 6.97 26.04
CA ASN A 37 10.07 7.94 26.84
C ASN A 37 10.26 9.43 26.55
N SER A 38 9.50 9.97 25.61
CA SER A 38 8.99 11.32 25.80
C SER A 38 7.44 11.30 25.74
N LYS A 39 6.80 11.43 26.90
CA LYS A 39 5.37 11.79 26.96
C LYS A 39 5.24 13.21 26.43
N GLU A 40 4.98 13.37 25.14
CA GLU A 40 4.61 14.68 24.61
C GLU A 40 3.21 15.03 25.09
N ILE A 41 3.15 15.80 26.18
CA ILE A 41 1.91 16.38 26.70
C ILE A 41 1.63 17.65 25.92
N ARG A 42 0.69 17.58 24.95
CA ARG A 42 0.18 18.80 24.28
C ARG A 42 -0.81 19.53 25.19
N ARG A 43 -0.65 20.84 25.33
CA ARG A 43 -1.62 21.70 26.02
C ARG A 43 -2.71 22.15 25.06
N LEU A 44 -3.89 21.55 25.16
CA LEU A 44 -5.11 22.04 24.51
C LEU A 44 -5.96 22.78 25.53
N GLY A 45 -6.14 24.09 25.35
CA GLY A 45 -6.96 24.91 26.25
C GLY A 45 -6.44 25.00 27.69
N GLY A 46 -5.11 24.93 27.92
CA GLY A 46 -4.50 25.06 29.26
C GLY A 46 -4.55 23.77 30.10
N ARG A 47 -4.99 22.65 29.56
CA ARG A 47 -4.95 21.33 30.20
C ARG A 47 -3.95 20.43 29.49
N ASP A 48 -3.17 19.68 30.29
CA ASP A 48 -2.33 18.61 29.77
C ASP A 48 -3.25 17.44 29.34
N VAL A 49 -3.37 17.20 28.04
CA VAL A 49 -4.21 16.14 27.48
C VAL A 49 -3.30 15.17 26.71
N GLN A 50 -3.26 13.93 27.14
CA GLN A 50 -2.71 12.83 26.36
C GLN A 50 -3.79 12.42 25.35
N VAL A 51 -3.58 12.74 24.06
CA VAL A 51 -4.52 12.44 22.99
C VAL A 51 -4.37 10.99 22.52
N PHE A 52 -3.11 10.52 22.48
CA PHE A 52 -2.76 9.15 22.07
C PHE A 52 -1.84 8.50 23.09
N ALA A 53 -1.96 7.19 23.26
CA ALA A 53 -1.07 6.38 24.06
C ALA A 53 -0.68 5.12 23.27
N GLU A 54 0.61 4.82 23.25
CA GLU A 54 1.08 3.53 22.78
C GLU A 54 0.58 2.42 23.73
N SER A 55 0.02 1.34 23.19
CA SER A 55 -0.57 0.26 23.98
C SER A 55 -0.52 -1.12 23.29
N ALA A 56 0.27 -1.29 22.24
CA ALA A 56 0.31 -2.52 21.44
C ALA A 56 0.56 -3.76 22.30
N SER A 57 1.68 -3.82 23.04
CA SER A 57 1.99 -4.96 23.92
C SER A 57 0.95 -5.18 25.03
N GLN A 58 0.36 -4.07 25.56
CA GLN A 58 -0.69 -4.18 26.60
C GLN A 58 -2.00 -4.74 26.04
N ARG A 59 -2.14 -4.71 24.73
CA ARG A 59 -3.30 -5.17 23.98
C ARG A 59 -3.07 -6.51 23.29
N GLY A 60 -1.91 -7.15 23.51
CA GLY A 60 -1.57 -8.45 22.92
C GLY A 60 -0.99 -8.36 21.50
N VAL A 61 -0.73 -7.15 20.98
CA VAL A 61 -0.08 -7.00 19.67
C VAL A 61 1.43 -6.96 19.88
N GLU A 62 2.10 -8.06 19.59
CA GLU A 62 3.55 -8.21 19.63
C GLU A 62 4.07 -8.54 18.23
N PHE A 63 4.39 -7.51 17.45
CA PHE A 63 4.92 -7.65 16.11
C PHE A 63 6.15 -6.74 15.94
N VAL A 64 7.20 -7.32 15.39
CA VAL A 64 8.42 -6.59 15.00
C VAL A 64 8.69 -6.88 13.53
N LEU A 65 8.71 -5.83 12.72
CA LEU A 65 9.07 -5.95 11.32
C LEU A 65 10.55 -6.35 11.20
N ASP A 66 10.81 -7.49 10.60
CA ASP A 66 12.15 -7.92 10.16
C ASP A 66 12.33 -7.49 8.70
N SER A 67 13.27 -6.59 8.45
CA SER A 67 13.62 -6.14 7.10
C SER A 67 14.66 -7.02 6.42
N GLY A 68 15.16 -8.05 7.12
CA GLY A 68 16.23 -8.90 6.64
C GLY A 68 17.63 -8.32 6.77
N ASP A 69 17.80 -7.05 7.18
CA ASP A 69 19.12 -6.43 7.38
C ASP A 69 19.85 -7.07 8.57
N ASP A 70 20.91 -7.81 8.30
CA ASP A 70 21.78 -8.44 9.30
C ASP A 70 23.08 -7.65 9.58
N GLY A 71 23.20 -6.44 8.98
CA GLY A 71 24.40 -5.62 9.02
C GLY A 71 25.50 -6.05 8.04
N GLY A 72 25.22 -7.03 7.16
CA GLY A 72 26.11 -7.51 6.11
C GLY A 72 26.02 -6.73 4.80
N ALA A 73 25.71 -7.43 3.72
CA ALA A 73 25.41 -6.80 2.44
C ALA A 73 24.13 -5.94 2.56
N LYS A 74 24.11 -4.80 1.90
CA LYS A 74 22.93 -3.95 1.83
C LYS A 74 22.12 -4.33 0.59
N LEU A 75 21.19 -5.27 0.77
CA LEU A 75 20.31 -5.71 -0.30
C LEU A 75 19.16 -4.70 -0.46
N PHE A 76 18.92 -4.27 -1.67
CA PHE A 76 17.96 -3.20 -1.93
C PHE A 76 16.54 -3.46 -1.36
N PRO A 77 15.98 -4.69 -1.38
CA PRO A 77 14.67 -4.94 -0.79
C PRO A 77 14.56 -4.70 0.73
N GLU A 78 15.67 -4.76 1.47
CA GLU A 78 15.68 -4.57 2.93
C GLU A 78 15.18 -3.17 3.36
N ILE A 79 15.11 -2.20 2.44
CA ILE A 79 14.57 -0.87 2.71
C ILE A 79 13.05 -0.78 2.53
N MET A 80 12.40 -1.83 2.00
CA MET A 80 10.96 -1.85 1.78
C MET A 80 10.24 -2.30 3.05
N PRO A 81 9.37 -1.47 3.63
CA PRO A 81 8.57 -1.85 4.78
C PRO A 81 7.45 -2.82 4.37
N GLY A 82 7.03 -3.68 5.29
CA GLY A 82 5.83 -4.49 5.13
C GLY A 82 4.54 -3.65 5.24
N GLY A 83 3.45 -4.18 4.69
CA GLY A 83 2.12 -3.58 4.75
C GLY A 83 1.35 -3.89 6.03
N ILE A 84 0.18 -3.27 6.17
CA ILE A 84 -0.77 -3.54 7.25
C ILE A 84 -2.19 -3.41 6.72
N ALA A 85 -3.09 -4.32 7.12
CA ALA A 85 -4.52 -4.18 6.92
C ALA A 85 -5.27 -4.13 8.26
N LEU A 86 -6.35 -3.34 8.30
CA LEU A 86 -7.35 -3.37 9.36
C LEU A 86 -8.65 -3.84 8.71
N VAL A 87 -9.12 -5.01 9.08
CA VAL A 87 -10.22 -5.72 8.44
C VAL A 87 -10.93 -6.61 9.45
N ASP A 88 -12.24 -6.75 9.35
CA ASP A 88 -13.02 -7.74 10.10
C ASP A 88 -12.98 -9.04 9.29
N VAL A 89 -12.20 -10.03 9.76
CA VAL A 89 -12.01 -11.30 9.04
C VAL A 89 -12.89 -12.43 9.57
N ASP A 90 -13.52 -12.28 10.73
CA ASP A 90 -14.37 -13.32 11.32
C ASP A 90 -15.84 -12.93 11.46
N GLY A 91 -16.21 -11.74 10.95
CA GLY A 91 -17.59 -11.28 10.84
C GLY A 91 -18.20 -10.86 12.16
N ASP A 92 -17.39 -10.41 13.14
CA ASP A 92 -17.86 -10.03 14.48
C ASP A 92 -18.05 -8.51 14.65
N ASP A 93 -17.86 -7.71 13.59
CA ASP A 93 -17.93 -6.24 13.55
C ASP A 93 -16.75 -5.54 14.27
N ASP A 94 -15.73 -6.24 14.75
CA ASP A 94 -14.51 -5.67 15.32
C ASP A 94 -13.35 -5.80 14.33
N LEU A 95 -12.55 -4.73 14.15
CA LEU A 95 -11.45 -4.76 13.19
C LEU A 95 -10.26 -5.55 13.75
N ASP A 96 -9.78 -6.48 12.98
CA ASP A 96 -8.57 -7.27 13.16
C ASP A 96 -7.37 -6.60 12.52
N ILE A 97 -6.17 -7.11 12.80
CA ILE A 97 -4.93 -6.56 12.26
C ILE A 97 -4.16 -7.65 11.52
N TYR A 98 -3.86 -7.40 10.25
CA TYR A 98 -2.94 -8.21 9.48
C TYR A 98 -1.66 -7.45 9.19
N PHE A 99 -0.51 -7.98 9.63
CA PHE A 99 0.82 -7.43 9.38
C PHE A 99 1.55 -8.25 8.33
N VAL A 100 2.13 -7.54 7.36
CA VAL A 100 2.97 -8.14 6.33
C VAL A 100 4.43 -8.05 6.75
N GLN A 101 5.14 -9.17 6.61
CA GLN A 101 6.55 -9.34 7.02
C GLN A 101 7.44 -9.48 5.78
N LEU A 102 8.51 -8.68 5.70
CA LEU A 102 9.49 -8.84 4.63
C LEU A 102 10.41 -10.05 4.93
N GLY A 103 11.00 -10.08 6.11
CA GLY A 103 11.94 -11.11 6.49
C GLY A 103 13.25 -11.10 5.70
N PRO A 104 14.12 -12.10 5.90
CA PRO A 104 15.37 -12.24 5.17
C PRO A 104 15.15 -12.41 3.67
N VAL A 105 15.76 -11.54 2.88
CA VAL A 105 15.73 -11.59 1.41
C VAL A 105 16.71 -12.64 0.86
N ASP A 106 17.84 -12.85 1.56
CA ASP A 106 18.81 -13.88 1.21
C ASP A 106 18.21 -15.29 1.43
N PRO A 107 18.05 -16.12 0.38
CA PRO A 107 17.46 -17.45 0.49
C PRO A 107 18.30 -18.44 1.32
N ASP A 108 19.60 -18.20 1.46
CA ASP A 108 20.49 -19.02 2.28
C ASP A 108 20.38 -18.71 3.77
N ARG A 109 19.64 -17.69 4.13
CA ARG A 109 19.39 -17.25 5.50
C ARG A 109 18.06 -17.79 6.01
N ASP A 110 18.09 -18.53 7.11
CA ASP A 110 16.93 -19.21 7.74
C ASP A 110 16.78 -18.83 9.23
N ASP A 111 17.23 -17.66 9.62
CA ASP A 111 17.26 -17.21 11.01
C ASP A 111 16.32 -16.01 11.30
N GLY A 112 15.60 -15.54 10.31
CA GLY A 112 14.65 -14.44 10.41
C GLY A 112 13.19 -14.87 10.46
N ASP A 113 12.33 -13.95 10.86
CA ASP A 113 10.89 -14.14 10.81
C ASP A 113 10.35 -13.69 9.45
N ARG A 114 9.82 -14.63 8.66
CA ARG A 114 9.22 -14.34 7.34
C ARG A 114 7.71 -14.41 7.36
N MET A 115 7.11 -14.79 8.48
CA MET A 115 5.68 -15.06 8.52
C MET A 115 4.88 -13.78 8.77
N ASN A 116 3.95 -13.48 7.89
CA ASN A 116 2.91 -12.48 8.12
C ASN A 116 2.12 -12.83 9.39
N ARG A 117 1.50 -11.86 10.04
CA ARG A 117 0.80 -12.07 11.31
C ARG A 117 -0.64 -11.58 11.25
N LEU A 118 -1.56 -12.44 11.68
CA LEU A 118 -2.96 -12.11 11.90
C LEU A 118 -3.24 -12.06 13.41
N PHE A 119 -3.77 -10.91 13.84
CA PHE A 119 -4.21 -10.69 15.21
C PHE A 119 -5.71 -10.43 15.24
N LEU A 120 -6.50 -11.37 15.79
CA LEU A 120 -7.92 -11.16 15.97
C LEU A 120 -8.21 -10.26 17.17
N ASN A 121 -9.09 -9.29 16.98
CA ASN A 121 -9.69 -8.49 18.04
C ASN A 121 -10.71 -9.33 18.81
N ARG A 122 -10.66 -9.30 20.14
CA ARG A 122 -11.57 -10.07 20.99
C ARG A 122 -12.73 -9.23 21.56
N GLY A 123 -13.07 -8.12 20.88
CA GLY A 123 -14.20 -7.26 21.23
C GLY A 123 -13.99 -6.35 22.43
N ASP A 124 -12.91 -6.51 23.19
CA ASP A 124 -12.54 -5.69 24.33
C ASP A 124 -11.28 -4.82 24.08
N GLY A 125 -10.81 -4.81 22.84
CA GLY A 125 -9.61 -4.14 22.39
C GLY A 125 -8.33 -4.87 22.78
N HIS A 126 -8.42 -6.17 23.10
CA HIS A 126 -7.28 -7.10 23.14
C HIS A 126 -7.25 -7.93 21.87
N PHE A 127 -6.02 -8.22 21.43
CA PHE A 127 -5.74 -8.96 20.21
C PHE A 127 -5.04 -10.27 20.55
N GLU A 128 -5.36 -11.31 19.80
CA GLU A 128 -4.76 -12.64 19.90
C GLU A 128 -4.10 -13.01 18.57
N ASP A 129 -2.82 -13.39 18.59
CA ASP A 129 -2.14 -13.92 17.42
C ASP A 129 -2.71 -15.30 17.08
N VAL A 130 -3.40 -15.39 15.95
CA VAL A 130 -4.02 -16.62 15.44
C VAL A 130 -3.37 -17.10 14.14
N THR A 131 -2.25 -16.52 13.77
CA THR A 131 -1.61 -16.70 12.47
C THR A 131 -1.51 -18.16 12.04
N VAL A 132 -0.97 -19.01 12.90
CA VAL A 132 -0.75 -20.45 12.58
C VAL A 132 -2.07 -21.21 12.46
N ASP A 133 -3.01 -20.94 13.37
CA ASP A 133 -4.28 -21.65 13.42
C ASP A 133 -5.25 -21.19 12.32
N SER A 134 -5.07 -19.95 11.84
CA SER A 134 -5.90 -19.37 10.78
C SER A 134 -5.44 -19.75 9.37
N GLY A 135 -4.19 -20.14 9.18
CA GLY A 135 -3.61 -20.33 7.85
C GLY A 135 -3.23 -19.04 7.12
N ALA A 136 -3.31 -17.87 7.79
CA ALA A 136 -3.00 -16.57 7.20
C ALA A 136 -1.49 -16.25 7.12
N GLY A 137 -0.63 -17.16 7.58
CA GLY A 137 0.82 -16.95 7.69
C GLY A 137 1.56 -17.15 6.39
N ASP A 138 1.39 -16.25 5.42
CA ASP A 138 2.25 -16.21 4.23
C ASP A 138 3.72 -15.98 4.63
N THR A 139 4.63 -16.70 3.96
CA THR A 139 6.09 -16.69 4.23
C THR A 139 6.89 -16.13 3.06
N GLY A 140 6.23 -15.44 2.13
CA GLY A 140 6.89 -14.64 1.08
C GLY A 140 7.67 -13.47 1.67
N ASN A 141 8.42 -12.77 0.82
CA ASN A 141 9.04 -11.50 1.21
C ASN A 141 8.01 -10.36 1.00
N GLY A 142 7.10 -10.21 1.98
CA GLY A 142 5.92 -9.38 1.85
C GLY A 142 6.19 -7.88 1.84
N CYS A 143 5.48 -7.16 0.98
CA CYS A 143 5.59 -5.71 0.81
C CYS A 143 4.29 -4.97 1.11
N GLY A 144 3.16 -5.47 0.61
CA GLY A 144 1.85 -4.83 0.76
C GLY A 144 0.73 -5.84 0.97
N VAL A 145 -0.45 -5.36 1.30
CA VAL A 145 -1.67 -6.15 1.40
C VAL A 145 -2.87 -5.30 1.00
N THR A 146 -3.79 -5.89 0.24
CA THR A 146 -5.13 -5.35 -0.01
C THR A 146 -6.18 -6.35 0.39
N THR A 147 -7.41 -5.86 0.63
CA THR A 147 -8.53 -6.67 1.13
C THR A 147 -9.75 -6.45 0.25
N GLY A 148 -10.50 -7.52 -0.03
CA GLY A 148 -11.74 -7.48 -0.80
C GLY A 148 -12.44 -8.83 -0.79
N ASP A 149 -13.73 -8.83 -0.99
CA ASP A 149 -14.55 -10.02 -1.24
C ASP A 149 -14.48 -10.31 -2.75
N TYR A 150 -13.44 -11.06 -3.19
CA TYR A 150 -13.17 -11.22 -4.62
C TYR A 150 -14.05 -12.28 -5.30
N ASP A 151 -14.60 -13.22 -4.53
CA ASP A 151 -15.45 -14.30 -5.06
C ASP A 151 -16.95 -14.11 -4.78
N GLY A 152 -17.31 -12.99 -4.12
CA GLY A 152 -18.70 -12.60 -3.90
C GLY A 152 -19.42 -13.43 -2.86
N ASP A 153 -18.68 -14.11 -1.96
CA ASP A 153 -19.28 -14.98 -0.93
C ASP A 153 -19.68 -14.22 0.34
N GLY A 154 -19.28 -12.96 0.46
CA GLY A 154 -19.59 -12.04 1.56
C GLY A 154 -18.50 -11.96 2.62
N ASP A 155 -17.42 -12.70 2.49
CA ASP A 155 -16.30 -12.75 3.41
C ASP A 155 -15.12 -11.96 2.82
N VAL A 156 -14.30 -11.30 3.64
CA VAL A 156 -13.21 -10.47 3.14
C VAL A 156 -11.93 -11.28 3.02
N ASP A 157 -11.34 -11.28 1.83
CA ASP A 157 -10.11 -11.97 1.47
C ASP A 157 -8.89 -11.06 1.54
N LEU A 158 -7.69 -11.65 1.48
CA LEU A 158 -6.43 -10.92 1.51
C LEU A 158 -5.58 -11.22 0.27
N TYR A 159 -5.12 -10.18 -0.40
CA TYR A 159 -4.07 -10.31 -1.41
C TYR A 159 -2.77 -9.66 -0.91
N VAL A 160 -1.73 -10.47 -0.78
CA VAL A 160 -0.41 -10.06 -0.28
C VAL A 160 0.55 -9.90 -1.45
N THR A 161 1.15 -8.73 -1.57
CA THR A 161 2.20 -8.50 -2.55
C THR A 161 3.56 -8.83 -1.96
N ASN A 162 4.40 -9.49 -2.75
CA ASN A 162 5.70 -10.01 -2.34
C ASN A 162 6.83 -9.57 -3.31
N LEU A 163 8.06 -9.63 -2.85
CA LEU A 163 9.19 -9.79 -3.73
C LEU A 163 9.20 -11.25 -4.20
N GLY A 164 8.86 -11.48 -5.46
CA GLY A 164 8.51 -12.78 -6.00
C GLY A 164 7.01 -13.05 -5.89
N ARG A 165 6.59 -14.31 -5.93
CA ARG A 165 5.19 -14.70 -6.05
C ARG A 165 4.27 -14.05 -5.01
N ASN A 166 3.29 -13.29 -5.48
CA ASN A 166 2.22 -12.75 -4.66
C ASN A 166 1.26 -13.86 -4.19
N THR A 167 0.49 -13.60 -3.14
CA THR A 167 -0.37 -14.62 -2.50
C THR A 167 -1.80 -14.12 -2.34
N LEU A 168 -2.78 -14.90 -2.84
CA LEU A 168 -4.21 -14.70 -2.57
C LEU A 168 -4.66 -15.68 -1.51
N LEU A 169 -5.15 -15.16 -0.40
CA LEU A 169 -5.65 -15.91 0.74
C LEU A 169 -7.17 -15.77 0.80
N GLN A 170 -7.90 -16.85 0.48
CA GLN A 170 -9.35 -16.92 0.57
C GLN A 170 -9.77 -17.18 2.02
N ASN A 171 -10.72 -16.39 2.53
CA ASN A 171 -11.31 -16.49 3.85
C ASN A 171 -12.53 -17.43 3.85
N ASP A 172 -12.81 -18.09 4.96
CA ASP A 172 -14.05 -18.89 5.16
C ASP A 172 -15.11 -18.16 6.02
N GLY A 173 -14.97 -16.83 6.19
CA GLY A 173 -15.82 -15.99 7.01
C GLY A 173 -15.70 -16.20 8.52
N LYS A 174 -14.63 -16.89 8.96
CA LYS A 174 -14.31 -17.14 10.37
C LYS A 174 -12.83 -16.90 10.68
N GLY A 175 -12.19 -16.08 9.84
CA GLY A 175 -10.77 -15.79 9.97
C GLY A 175 -9.86 -16.98 9.66
N ARG A 176 -10.31 -17.94 8.83
CA ARG A 176 -9.48 -19.04 8.36
C ARG A 176 -9.22 -18.90 6.87
N PHE A 177 -7.97 -18.99 6.51
CA PHE A 177 -7.49 -18.70 5.17
C PHE A 177 -6.93 -19.93 4.47
N THR A 178 -7.16 -19.97 3.16
CA THR A 178 -6.56 -20.97 2.25
C THR A 178 -5.81 -20.21 1.15
N ASP A 179 -4.55 -20.56 0.89
CA ASP A 179 -3.82 -20.05 -0.27
C ASP A 179 -4.44 -20.65 -1.54
N VAL A 180 -5.07 -19.79 -2.34
CA VAL A 180 -5.74 -20.13 -3.62
C VAL A 180 -5.04 -19.48 -4.81
N THR A 181 -3.84 -18.98 -4.63
CA THR A 181 -3.10 -18.20 -5.63
C THR A 181 -2.92 -18.94 -6.95
N GLU A 182 -2.59 -20.24 -6.89
CA GLU A 182 -2.38 -21.06 -8.08
C GLU A 182 -3.70 -21.32 -8.82
N GLU A 183 -4.74 -21.65 -8.05
CA GLU A 183 -6.07 -21.92 -8.60
C GLU A 183 -6.68 -20.67 -9.22
N SER A 184 -6.50 -19.52 -8.60
CA SER A 184 -7.04 -18.25 -9.06
C SER A 184 -6.21 -17.60 -10.17
N GLY A 185 -4.95 -18.00 -10.35
CA GLY A 185 -4.10 -17.52 -11.45
C GLY A 185 -3.51 -16.12 -11.25
N VAL A 186 -3.37 -15.64 -9.99
CA VAL A 186 -2.92 -14.26 -9.66
C VAL A 186 -1.51 -14.20 -9.03
N GLY A 187 -0.73 -15.29 -9.15
CA GLY A 187 0.62 -15.36 -8.59
C GLY A 187 1.65 -14.70 -9.48
N ASP A 188 1.71 -13.38 -9.50
CA ASP A 188 2.79 -12.63 -10.15
C ASP A 188 4.12 -12.92 -9.45
N ASP A 189 5.16 -13.23 -10.24
CA ASP A 189 6.52 -13.51 -9.75
C ASP A 189 7.40 -12.25 -9.72
N GLY A 190 6.84 -11.07 -10.00
CA GLY A 190 7.53 -9.78 -9.96
C GLY A 190 7.82 -9.31 -8.53
N TRP A 191 8.09 -8.03 -8.39
CA TRP A 191 8.16 -7.39 -7.09
C TRP A 191 6.92 -6.53 -6.88
N GLY A 192 5.84 -7.14 -6.37
CA GLY A 192 4.63 -6.45 -6.02
C GLY A 192 4.85 -5.49 -4.84
N ALA A 193 4.59 -4.20 -5.04
CA ALA A 193 4.70 -3.20 -3.99
C ALA A 193 3.36 -2.88 -3.32
N SER A 194 2.31 -2.73 -4.12
CA SER A 194 0.94 -2.50 -3.66
C SER A 194 -0.08 -3.12 -4.62
N ALA A 195 -1.30 -3.30 -4.16
CA ALA A 195 -2.39 -3.79 -4.99
C ALA A 195 -3.72 -3.18 -4.57
N ALA A 196 -4.73 -3.27 -5.44
CA ALA A 196 -6.10 -2.90 -5.13
C ALA A 196 -7.08 -3.86 -5.80
N PHE A 197 -8.14 -4.21 -5.07
CA PHE A 197 -9.35 -4.76 -5.66
C PHE A 197 -10.25 -3.61 -6.12
N LEU A 198 -10.75 -3.68 -7.35
CA LEU A 198 -11.63 -2.68 -7.97
C LEU A 198 -12.46 -3.36 -9.06
N ASP A 199 -13.67 -2.88 -9.29
CA ASP A 199 -14.53 -3.30 -10.42
C ASP A 199 -14.29 -2.32 -11.56
N TYR A 200 -13.28 -2.61 -12.45
CA TYR A 200 -12.86 -1.66 -13.47
C TYR A 200 -13.75 -1.68 -14.72
N ASP A 201 -14.39 -2.82 -15.01
CA ASP A 201 -15.26 -2.98 -16.19
C ASP A 201 -16.75 -2.97 -15.85
N GLN A 202 -17.07 -2.71 -14.57
CA GLN A 202 -18.42 -2.52 -14.03
C GLN A 202 -19.33 -3.75 -14.22
N ASP A 203 -18.74 -4.95 -14.19
CA ASP A 203 -19.50 -6.20 -14.29
C ASP A 203 -20.02 -6.69 -12.93
N GLY A 204 -19.56 -6.10 -11.82
CA GLY A 204 -19.97 -6.36 -10.45
C GLY A 204 -19.04 -7.30 -9.69
N ASP A 205 -18.02 -7.86 -10.33
CA ASP A 205 -16.99 -8.67 -9.72
C ASP A 205 -15.74 -7.81 -9.43
N LEU A 206 -15.03 -8.09 -8.35
CA LEU A 206 -13.80 -7.34 -8.03
C LEU A 206 -12.62 -7.87 -8.83
N ASP A 207 -12.05 -7.02 -9.66
CA ASP A 207 -10.80 -7.22 -10.36
C ASP A 207 -9.60 -6.88 -9.48
N LEU A 208 -8.39 -7.19 -9.94
CA LEU A 208 -7.18 -6.99 -9.16
C LEU A 208 -6.13 -6.21 -9.98
N PHE A 209 -5.73 -5.04 -9.48
CA PHE A 209 -4.61 -4.28 -10.01
C PHE A 209 -3.40 -4.45 -9.10
N VAL A 210 -2.24 -4.80 -9.67
CA VAL A 210 -0.98 -5.01 -8.96
C VAL A 210 0.06 -4.02 -9.46
N VAL A 211 0.59 -3.24 -8.54
CA VAL A 211 1.69 -2.30 -8.82
C VAL A 211 3.01 -3.01 -8.59
N ASN A 212 3.85 -3.04 -9.63
CA ASN A 212 5.19 -3.61 -9.58
C ASN A 212 6.27 -2.54 -9.44
N TYR A 213 7.31 -2.84 -8.63
CA TYR A 213 8.35 -1.86 -8.30
C TYR A 213 9.49 -1.89 -9.31
N ILE A 214 10.41 -2.81 -9.18
CA ILE A 214 11.54 -2.99 -10.10
C ILE A 214 11.78 -4.48 -10.36
N ASP A 215 12.30 -4.80 -11.55
CA ASP A 215 12.80 -6.14 -11.86
C ASP A 215 14.15 -6.36 -11.16
N TRP A 216 14.09 -6.76 -9.89
CA TRP A 216 15.23 -7.00 -9.04
C TRP A 216 15.47 -8.50 -8.85
N ALA A 217 16.73 -8.88 -8.87
CA ALA A 217 17.18 -10.21 -8.48
C ALA A 217 18.50 -10.09 -7.70
N GLN A 218 18.80 -11.04 -6.84
CA GLN A 218 20.02 -11.03 -6.03
C GLN A 218 21.28 -10.99 -6.89
N GLU A 219 21.25 -11.61 -8.08
CA GLU A 219 22.35 -11.61 -9.05
C GLU A 219 22.60 -10.24 -9.69
N THR A 220 21.58 -9.36 -9.67
CA THR A 220 21.65 -8.00 -10.21
C THR A 220 21.91 -6.95 -9.13
N GLU A 221 22.04 -7.38 -7.86
CA GLU A 221 22.33 -6.49 -6.74
C GLU A 221 23.62 -5.72 -6.97
N GLN A 222 23.61 -4.45 -6.60
CA GLN A 222 24.72 -3.54 -6.81
C GLN A 222 25.36 -3.14 -5.48
N VAL A 223 26.66 -2.86 -5.51
CA VAL A 223 27.37 -2.35 -4.35
C VAL A 223 27.45 -0.84 -4.41
N CYS A 224 26.73 -0.18 -3.53
CA CYS A 224 26.77 1.27 -3.38
C CYS A 224 27.46 1.70 -2.09
N THR A 225 27.93 2.94 -2.09
CA THR A 225 28.59 3.54 -0.92
C THR A 225 28.06 4.95 -0.68
N ASP A 226 28.04 5.35 0.59
CA ASP A 226 27.75 6.72 0.97
C ASP A 226 28.92 7.68 0.63
N HIS A 227 28.74 8.97 0.95
CA HIS A 227 29.75 10.01 0.70
C HIS A 227 31.06 9.81 1.50
N ARG A 228 31.09 8.89 2.47
CA ARG A 228 32.29 8.51 3.25
C ARG A 228 32.96 7.26 2.71
N GLY A 229 32.33 6.58 1.74
CA GLY A 229 32.80 5.32 1.17
C GLY A 229 32.38 4.09 2.00
N GLU A 230 31.44 4.24 2.93
CA GLU A 230 30.87 3.13 3.68
C GLU A 230 29.73 2.48 2.85
N SER A 231 29.49 1.17 3.05
CA SER A 231 28.41 0.45 2.36
C SER A 231 27.07 1.12 2.63
N ASP A 232 26.27 1.34 1.57
CA ASP A 232 24.96 1.96 1.63
C ASP A 232 24.03 1.35 0.60
N TYR A 233 22.71 1.49 0.78
CA TYR A 233 21.72 1.03 -0.18
C TYR A 233 21.81 1.82 -1.49
N CYS A 234 21.61 1.11 -2.59
CA CYS A 234 21.59 1.73 -3.91
C CYS A 234 20.28 2.52 -4.13
N SER A 235 20.35 3.52 -5.01
CA SER A 235 19.14 4.17 -5.50
C SER A 235 18.41 3.24 -6.49
N PRO A 236 17.08 3.22 -6.56
CA PRO A 236 16.33 2.44 -7.56
C PRO A 236 16.74 2.78 -8.99
N LYS A 237 17.15 4.02 -9.24
CA LYS A 237 17.67 4.46 -10.55
C LYS A 237 18.97 3.74 -10.99
N SER A 238 19.71 3.17 -10.04
CA SER A 238 20.94 2.43 -10.34
C SER A 238 20.66 1.12 -11.07
N TYR A 239 19.52 0.51 -10.82
CA TYR A 239 19.11 -0.76 -11.45
C TYR A 239 18.62 -0.57 -12.88
N ASN A 240 17.96 0.56 -13.19
CA ASN A 240 17.33 0.85 -14.49
C ASN A 240 16.41 -0.31 -14.97
N ALA A 241 15.68 -0.90 -14.04
CA ALA A 241 14.93 -2.13 -14.19
C ALA A 241 13.42 -1.87 -13.93
N ARG A 242 12.83 -0.99 -14.74
CA ARG A 242 11.40 -0.66 -14.68
C ARG A 242 10.57 -1.86 -15.07
N THR A 243 9.42 -2.02 -14.42
CA THR A 243 8.49 -3.08 -14.71
C THR A 243 7.08 -2.52 -14.93
N PRO A 244 6.26 -3.11 -15.81
CA PRO A 244 4.87 -2.73 -15.94
C PRO A 244 4.06 -3.22 -14.74
N ASP A 245 2.94 -2.53 -14.48
CA ASP A 245 1.91 -2.98 -13.56
C ASP A 245 1.03 -4.06 -14.23
N ILE A 246 0.24 -4.79 -13.44
CA ILE A 246 -0.61 -5.87 -13.93
C ILE A 246 -2.06 -5.61 -13.57
N LEU A 247 -2.96 -5.88 -14.52
CA LEU A 247 -4.40 -5.92 -14.31
C LEU A 247 -4.91 -7.35 -14.56
N TYR A 248 -5.48 -7.92 -13.53
CA TYR A 248 -6.16 -9.21 -13.58
C TYR A 248 -7.68 -9.00 -13.59
N ARG A 249 -8.37 -9.48 -14.62
CA ARG A 249 -9.82 -9.48 -14.70
C ARG A 249 -10.39 -10.74 -14.04
N ASN A 250 -11.31 -10.54 -13.11
CA ASN A 250 -12.09 -11.60 -12.49
C ASN A 250 -13.03 -12.27 -13.55
N GLN A 251 -13.22 -13.58 -13.45
CA GLN A 251 -14.10 -14.32 -14.35
C GLN A 251 -15.46 -14.65 -13.69
N GLY A 252 -15.70 -14.17 -12.45
CA GLY A 252 -16.89 -14.46 -11.67
C GLY A 252 -16.99 -15.90 -11.15
N ASP A 253 -15.91 -16.66 -11.24
CA ASP A 253 -15.83 -18.04 -10.75
C ASP A 253 -14.67 -18.30 -9.79
N GLY A 254 -14.07 -17.21 -9.27
CA GLY A 254 -12.90 -17.23 -8.38
C GLY A 254 -11.56 -17.33 -9.12
N THR A 255 -11.57 -17.28 -10.46
CA THR A 255 -10.35 -17.25 -11.27
C THR A 255 -10.17 -15.91 -11.98
N PHE A 256 -8.92 -15.59 -12.31
CA PHE A 256 -8.55 -14.34 -12.95
C PHE A 256 -7.78 -14.59 -14.25
N VAL A 257 -7.82 -13.60 -15.14
CA VAL A 257 -7.04 -13.57 -16.39
C VAL A 257 -6.26 -12.26 -16.44
N ASP A 258 -4.94 -12.35 -16.71
CA ASP A 258 -4.13 -11.17 -16.99
C ASP A 258 -4.60 -10.51 -18.28
N VAL A 259 -5.10 -9.30 -18.19
CA VAL A 259 -5.60 -8.46 -19.28
C VAL A 259 -4.77 -7.19 -19.48
N SER A 260 -3.59 -7.10 -18.87
CA SER A 260 -2.74 -5.90 -18.87
C SER A 260 -2.49 -5.33 -20.25
N SER A 261 -2.15 -6.21 -21.22
CA SER A 261 -1.93 -5.80 -22.61
C SER A 261 -3.23 -5.45 -23.33
N GLU A 262 -4.31 -6.18 -23.06
CA GLU A 262 -5.62 -5.95 -23.69
C GLU A 262 -6.23 -4.64 -23.18
N ALA A 263 -6.08 -4.38 -21.87
CA ALA A 263 -6.58 -3.19 -21.23
C ALA A 263 -5.65 -1.97 -21.39
N GLY A 264 -4.44 -2.12 -21.93
CA GLY A 264 -3.52 -1.00 -22.17
C GLY A 264 -2.73 -0.54 -20.93
N ILE A 265 -2.56 -1.41 -19.94
CA ILE A 265 -1.79 -1.10 -18.71
C ILE A 265 -0.27 -1.23 -18.96
N ASP A 266 0.16 -2.24 -19.72
CA ASP A 266 1.59 -2.54 -19.98
C ASP A 266 2.26 -1.64 -21.02
N VAL A 267 1.57 -0.59 -21.48
CA VAL A 267 2.10 0.40 -22.45
C VAL A 267 3.20 1.28 -21.85
N VAL A 268 3.27 1.34 -20.53
CA VAL A 268 4.31 2.06 -19.77
C VAL A 268 4.91 1.16 -18.69
N ALA A 269 6.09 1.52 -18.23
CA ALA A 269 6.76 0.84 -17.13
C ALA A 269 7.39 1.85 -16.18
N GLY A 270 7.27 1.61 -14.89
CA GLY A 270 7.74 2.50 -13.83
C GLY A 270 8.44 1.76 -12.70
N ASN A 271 8.64 2.45 -11.60
CA ASN A 271 9.01 1.90 -10.31
C ASN A 271 7.87 2.22 -9.35
N GLY A 272 6.73 1.53 -9.54
CA GLY A 272 5.49 1.83 -8.83
C GLY A 272 5.57 1.51 -7.35
N LEU A 273 5.06 2.37 -6.50
CA LEU A 273 4.96 2.14 -5.05
C LEU A 273 3.56 2.43 -4.52
N GLY A 274 3.03 3.61 -4.77
CA GLY A 274 1.72 4.03 -4.28
C GLY A 274 0.65 3.91 -5.34
N LEU A 275 -0.55 3.53 -4.93
CA LEU A 275 -1.72 3.32 -5.79
C LEU A 275 -2.93 4.01 -5.18
N VAL A 276 -3.67 4.76 -6.00
CA VAL A 276 -5.05 5.18 -5.73
C VAL A 276 -5.90 5.03 -6.98
N TRP A 277 -7.19 4.86 -6.78
CA TRP A 277 -8.17 4.75 -7.85
C TRP A 277 -9.42 5.58 -7.53
N GLY A 278 -10.13 5.99 -8.56
CA GLY A 278 -11.34 6.80 -8.49
C GLY A 278 -11.70 7.30 -9.87
N ASP A 279 -12.82 7.96 -9.99
CA ASP A 279 -13.23 8.67 -11.21
C ASP A 279 -12.60 10.08 -11.17
N PHE A 280 -11.49 10.26 -11.87
CA PHE A 280 -10.74 11.53 -11.87
C PHE A 280 -11.16 12.48 -13.01
N ASP A 281 -11.82 11.97 -14.06
CA ASP A 281 -12.30 12.77 -15.18
C ASP A 281 -13.82 12.88 -15.26
N ASP A 282 -14.52 12.40 -14.22
CA ASP A 282 -15.99 12.48 -14.01
C ASP A 282 -16.79 11.86 -15.17
N ASP A 283 -16.20 10.83 -15.83
CA ASP A 283 -16.83 10.10 -16.95
C ASP A 283 -17.63 8.89 -16.49
N GLY A 284 -17.55 8.51 -15.20
CA GLY A 284 -18.22 7.39 -14.58
C GLY A 284 -17.45 6.09 -14.66
N SER A 285 -16.27 6.08 -15.27
CA SER A 285 -15.38 4.93 -15.31
C SER A 285 -14.35 5.01 -14.17
N MET A 286 -13.72 3.88 -13.85
CA MET A 286 -12.69 3.84 -12.81
C MET A 286 -11.32 4.14 -13.38
N ASP A 287 -10.64 5.15 -12.83
CA ASP A 287 -9.28 5.53 -13.19
C ASP A 287 -8.28 5.05 -12.14
N ILE A 288 -7.02 4.92 -12.55
CA ILE A 288 -5.94 4.42 -11.68
C ILE A 288 -4.74 5.38 -11.75
N PHE A 289 -4.28 5.85 -10.58
CA PHE A 289 -3.04 6.62 -10.48
C PHE A 289 -1.97 5.82 -9.75
N VAL A 290 -0.77 5.75 -10.34
CA VAL A 290 0.41 5.09 -9.76
C VAL A 290 1.51 6.10 -9.51
N ALA A 291 1.92 6.24 -8.25
CA ALA A 291 3.07 7.04 -7.84
C ALA A 291 4.36 6.23 -8.01
N ASN A 292 5.29 6.73 -8.82
CA ASN A 292 6.53 6.06 -9.15
C ASN A 292 7.74 6.64 -8.40
N ASP A 293 8.63 5.77 -7.92
CA ASP A 293 9.89 6.15 -7.31
C ASP A 293 10.94 6.57 -8.36
N GLY A 294 11.11 7.87 -8.48
CA GLY A 294 12.12 8.46 -9.34
C GLY A 294 11.83 8.40 -10.85
N ASN A 295 10.69 7.87 -11.24
CA ASN A 295 10.16 7.86 -12.59
C ASN A 295 8.94 8.76 -12.73
N PRO A 296 8.45 9.05 -13.95
CA PRO A 296 7.15 9.69 -14.15
C PRO A 296 6.04 8.87 -13.50
N ASN A 297 5.07 9.53 -12.83
CA ASN A 297 3.87 8.86 -12.37
C ASN A 297 3.00 8.43 -13.57
N HIS A 298 2.14 7.44 -13.36
CA HIS A 298 1.17 7.01 -14.36
C HIS A 298 -0.25 7.40 -13.92
N LEU A 299 -1.08 7.80 -14.89
CA LEU A 299 -2.52 7.95 -14.74
C LEU A 299 -3.18 7.23 -15.90
N PHE A 300 -3.89 6.18 -15.59
CA PHE A 300 -4.66 5.39 -16.52
C PHE A 300 -6.13 5.80 -16.39
N LEU A 301 -6.67 6.45 -17.42
CA LEU A 301 -8.08 6.80 -17.50
C LEU A 301 -8.86 5.60 -18.05
N GLY A 302 -9.80 5.08 -17.26
CA GLY A 302 -10.69 4.01 -17.67
C GLY A 302 -11.69 4.48 -18.71
N ARG A 303 -12.21 3.53 -19.51
CA ARG A 303 -13.24 3.79 -20.51
C ARG A 303 -14.32 2.71 -20.41
N GLU A 304 -15.53 3.04 -20.86
CA GLU A 304 -16.70 2.13 -20.85
C GLU A 304 -16.45 0.74 -21.48
N ASP A 305 -15.44 0.62 -22.34
CA ASP A 305 -15.08 -0.65 -23.00
C ASP A 305 -14.02 -1.46 -22.23
N GLY A 306 -13.66 -1.03 -21.00
CA GLY A 306 -12.67 -1.70 -20.16
C GLY A 306 -11.22 -1.49 -20.61
N VAL A 307 -10.96 -0.51 -21.49
CA VAL A 307 -9.62 -0.14 -21.92
C VAL A 307 -9.16 1.13 -21.20
N PHE A 308 -7.91 1.20 -20.82
CA PHE A 308 -7.31 2.37 -20.20
C PHE A 308 -6.49 3.20 -21.20
N GLU A 309 -6.56 4.51 -21.05
CA GLU A 309 -5.71 5.47 -21.75
C GLU A 309 -4.67 6.04 -20.78
N GLU A 310 -3.38 5.86 -21.06
CA GLU A 310 -2.32 6.52 -20.27
C GLU A 310 -2.31 8.01 -20.56
N ALA A 311 -2.69 8.82 -19.58
CA ALA A 311 -2.92 10.25 -19.72
C ALA A 311 -2.06 11.13 -18.82
N SER A 312 -1.12 10.55 -18.06
CA SER A 312 -0.37 11.27 -17.02
C SER A 312 0.37 12.51 -17.54
N GLN A 313 0.95 12.41 -18.74
CA GLN A 313 1.67 13.55 -19.35
C GLN A 313 0.72 14.61 -19.88
N SER A 314 -0.39 14.22 -20.52
CA SER A 314 -1.36 15.16 -21.11
C SER A 314 -2.13 15.93 -20.05
N LEU A 315 -2.40 15.29 -18.90
CA LEU A 315 -3.08 15.88 -17.75
C LEU A 315 -2.13 16.49 -16.72
N GLY A 316 -0.81 16.39 -16.93
CA GLY A 316 0.18 17.09 -16.11
C GLY A 316 0.49 16.46 -14.76
N VAL A 317 0.11 15.22 -14.49
CA VAL A 317 0.40 14.49 -13.23
C VAL A 317 1.65 13.63 -13.27
N SER A 318 2.24 13.50 -14.45
CA SER A 318 3.44 12.69 -14.68
C SER A 318 4.67 13.15 -13.89
N LEU A 319 4.80 14.47 -13.71
CA LEU A 319 5.96 15.13 -13.11
C LEU A 319 5.51 16.13 -12.04
N ALA A 320 6.41 16.46 -11.11
CA ALA A 320 6.18 17.58 -10.20
C ALA A 320 6.17 18.94 -10.93
N GLY A 321 5.66 20.01 -10.29
CA GLY A 321 5.48 21.33 -10.89
C GLY A 321 6.75 22.01 -11.40
N ASP A 322 7.93 21.53 -11.06
CA ASP A 322 9.21 21.99 -11.59
C ASP A 322 9.69 21.17 -12.81
N GLY A 323 8.87 20.24 -13.30
CA GLY A 323 9.15 19.39 -14.44
C GLY A 323 10.11 18.23 -14.17
N ASN A 324 10.35 17.89 -12.89
CA ASN A 324 11.21 16.79 -12.50
C ASN A 324 10.39 15.62 -11.94
N THR A 325 10.91 14.40 -12.09
CA THR A 325 10.42 13.23 -11.35
C THR A 325 10.72 13.38 -9.86
N ARG A 326 9.86 12.81 -9.02
CA ARG A 326 10.07 12.65 -7.58
C ARG A 326 10.18 11.17 -7.24
N ALA A 327 10.67 10.90 -6.04
CA ALA A 327 10.60 9.57 -5.45
C ALA A 327 9.25 9.44 -4.73
N GLY A 328 8.19 9.16 -5.50
CA GLY A 328 6.84 8.98 -4.98
C GLY A 328 6.78 7.72 -4.12
N MET A 329 6.30 7.86 -2.88
CA MET A 329 6.19 6.76 -1.91
C MET A 329 4.73 6.38 -1.70
N GLY A 330 4.02 7.17 -0.92
CA GLY A 330 2.60 7.01 -0.66
C GLY A 330 1.76 7.99 -1.45
N VAL A 331 0.53 7.63 -1.69
CA VAL A 331 -0.45 8.47 -2.38
C VAL A 331 -1.81 8.39 -1.68
N ALA A 332 -2.54 9.47 -1.73
CA ALA A 332 -3.93 9.53 -1.27
C ALA A 332 -4.74 10.43 -2.20
N THR A 333 -6.04 10.18 -2.26
CA THR A 333 -7.00 10.99 -3.01
C THR A 333 -8.12 11.48 -2.09
N GLY A 334 -8.76 12.58 -2.46
CA GLY A 334 -9.88 13.18 -1.75
C GLY A 334 -10.23 14.54 -2.34
N ASP A 335 -11.29 15.16 -1.83
CA ASP A 335 -11.78 16.49 -2.21
C ASP A 335 -11.58 17.46 -1.02
N PRO A 336 -10.37 18.04 -0.83
CA PRO A 336 -10.07 18.90 0.32
C PRO A 336 -10.59 20.33 0.18
N ASP A 337 -10.94 20.78 -1.02
CA ASP A 337 -11.48 22.13 -1.26
C ASP A 337 -13.00 22.14 -1.55
N GLU A 338 -13.64 20.95 -1.47
CA GLU A 338 -15.08 20.76 -1.55
C GLU A 338 -15.68 21.25 -2.91
N ASP A 339 -14.91 21.09 -4.02
CA ASP A 339 -15.38 21.47 -5.35
C ASP A 339 -16.05 20.30 -6.10
N GLY A 340 -15.93 19.08 -5.59
CA GLY A 340 -16.56 17.86 -6.10
C GLY A 340 -15.60 16.94 -6.85
N ASP A 341 -14.41 17.43 -7.21
CA ASP A 341 -13.40 16.68 -7.96
C ASP A 341 -12.40 16.00 -7.02
N LEU A 342 -11.88 14.84 -7.43
CA LEU A 342 -10.88 14.11 -6.63
C LEU A 342 -9.47 14.66 -6.90
N ASP A 343 -8.84 15.20 -5.86
CA ASP A 343 -7.43 15.60 -5.86
C ASP A 343 -6.49 14.45 -5.51
N ILE A 344 -5.22 14.58 -5.87
CA ILE A 344 -4.19 13.59 -5.59
C ILE A 344 -3.03 14.23 -4.80
N ILE A 345 -2.65 13.63 -3.68
CA ILE A 345 -1.44 14.00 -2.94
C ILE A 345 -0.44 12.84 -2.96
N VAL A 346 0.80 13.13 -3.38
CA VAL A 346 1.91 12.18 -3.40
C VAL A 346 2.94 12.60 -2.37
N VAL A 347 3.21 11.71 -1.41
CA VAL A 347 4.28 11.89 -0.42
C VAL A 347 5.59 11.39 -1.04
N ASN A 348 6.60 12.26 -1.03
CA ASN A 348 7.89 11.98 -1.64
C ASN A 348 8.97 11.68 -0.59
N LEU A 349 10.07 11.08 -1.03
CA LEU A 349 11.22 10.76 -0.18
C LEU A 349 11.74 12.01 0.55
N ILE A 350 12.33 11.82 1.71
CA ILE A 350 12.95 12.88 2.53
C ILE A 350 13.84 13.81 1.68
N HIS A 351 13.76 15.11 1.95
CA HIS A 351 14.40 16.19 1.20
C HIS A 351 13.80 16.50 -0.19
N GLN A 352 12.71 15.85 -0.56
CA GLN A 352 11.87 16.26 -1.70
C GLN A 352 10.58 16.90 -1.17
N PHE A 353 9.97 17.77 -1.97
CA PHE A 353 8.66 18.32 -1.64
C PHE A 353 7.60 17.30 -1.99
N ASP A 354 6.58 17.18 -1.15
CA ASP A 354 5.38 16.45 -1.50
C ASP A 354 4.67 17.15 -2.66
N THR A 355 3.98 16.37 -3.48
CA THR A 355 3.29 16.87 -4.66
C THR A 355 1.79 16.82 -4.42
N PHE A 356 1.10 17.92 -4.63
CA PHE A 356 -0.34 18.01 -4.60
C PHE A 356 -0.83 18.38 -6.01
N PHE A 357 -1.55 17.46 -6.63
CA PHE A 357 -2.22 17.65 -7.89
C PHE A 357 -3.68 18.01 -7.61
N ARG A 358 -4.03 19.26 -7.81
CA ARG A 358 -5.40 19.71 -7.69
C ARG A 358 -6.11 19.47 -9.02
N ASN A 359 -7.23 18.75 -8.96
CA ASN A 359 -8.14 18.61 -10.08
C ASN A 359 -9.02 19.86 -10.16
N GLU A 360 -9.13 20.45 -11.33
CA GLU A 360 -9.97 21.63 -11.59
C GLU A 360 -10.84 21.34 -12.82
N ASP A 361 -12.11 20.98 -12.62
CA ASP A 361 -13.08 20.66 -13.69
C ASP A 361 -12.70 19.42 -14.54
N ALA A 362 -12.28 18.32 -13.95
CA ALA A 362 -12.05 17.00 -14.61
C ALA A 362 -11.11 17.01 -15.85
N ILE A 363 -10.50 18.14 -16.21
CA ILE A 363 -9.72 18.31 -17.44
C ILE A 363 -8.38 19.03 -17.24
N SER A 364 -8.16 19.74 -16.11
CA SER A 364 -6.92 20.49 -15.90
C SER A 364 -6.42 20.37 -14.47
N ILE A 365 -5.21 19.82 -14.31
CA ILE A 365 -4.57 19.68 -13.01
C ILE A 365 -3.62 20.84 -12.77
N SER A 366 -3.83 21.62 -11.70
CA SER A 366 -2.94 22.70 -11.30
C SER A 366 -1.94 22.23 -10.23
N TYR A 367 -0.71 22.74 -10.30
CA TYR A 367 0.37 22.36 -9.39
C TYR A 367 0.42 23.27 -8.17
N ASN A 368 0.27 22.71 -6.97
CA ASN A 368 0.66 23.38 -5.75
C ASN A 368 1.77 22.56 -5.06
N THR A 369 3.02 22.97 -5.22
CA THR A 369 4.09 22.47 -4.34
C THR A 369 3.85 23.07 -2.95
N LEU A 370 3.52 22.27 -1.97
CA LEU A 370 3.45 22.71 -0.58
C LEU A 370 4.83 23.27 -0.19
N PRO A 371 4.94 24.54 0.26
CA PRO A 371 6.22 25.09 0.64
C PRO A 371 6.80 24.33 1.85
N ALA A 372 8.11 24.08 1.81
CA ALA A 372 8.87 23.37 2.85
C ALA A 372 8.72 23.96 4.28
N GLU A 373 8.05 25.08 4.44
CA GLU A 373 7.87 25.76 5.72
C GLU A 373 6.67 25.25 6.54
N THR A 374 5.83 24.37 6.00
CA THR A 374 4.77 23.71 6.78
C THR A 374 5.31 22.49 7.54
N LYS A 375 6.52 22.58 8.07
CA LYS A 375 6.91 21.69 9.17
C LYS A 375 6.00 22.03 10.33
N MET A 376 5.14 21.09 10.70
CA MET A 376 4.37 21.18 11.94
C MET A 376 5.31 21.55 13.07
N GLN A 377 5.10 22.73 13.63
CA GLN A 377 5.69 23.16 14.90
C GLN A 377 5.05 22.40 16.06
#